data_6b5bad5c214232b8107b49ee74e17135
#
_entry.id   6b5bad5c214232b8107b49ee74e17135
#
_cell.length_a   1.000
_cell.length_b   1.000
_cell.length_c   1.000
_cell.angle_alpha   90.00
_cell.angle_beta   90.00
_cell.angle_gamma   90.00
#
_symmetry.space_group_name_H-M   'P 1'
#
loop_
_entity.id
_entity.type
_entity.pdbx_description
1 polymer ?
#
loop_
_entity_poly.entity_id
_entity_poly.type
_entity_poly.pdbx_seq_one_letter_code
_entity_poly.pdbx_strand_id
1 'polypeptide(L)'
;IIQKSYMEVLEMNEDFNSGSIGIGAMIIFIALILVAAVSSTVIIQTVEKLQEDGNSTSNDVQDEISRKVELVDAYIRSVGGDCNVVLFQHAGFGGWSATFGVGDYLVADFIAAGAVDNDASSIRIEEGCAASMFEGENFDGAWEAEVGEGDYDLGDLEAVGLQNDQLSSMKIKGFGLTAFFKLSTGAPSILAGDISWSVGCEAQDGSFAIDYNTITLSGSRLIDGLNTFGQDFDILPNEYITPGMKVKVEVDFVSCVPSLDESVEFTFFVTKGTSTTNSLLFGDIVIGYDLIHQPW
;
A
#
# COMPACT_ATOMS: atom_id res chain seq x y z
N ILE A 1 5.18 -107.00 -18.95
CA ILE A 1 6.01 -105.94 -19.59
C ILE A 1 5.19 -104.73 -19.97
N ILE A 2 4.00 -104.84 -20.51
CA ILE A 2 3.16 -103.72 -20.97
C ILE A 2 2.65 -102.88 -19.79
N GLN A 3 2.33 -103.48 -18.64
CA GLN A 3 1.81 -102.78 -17.46
C GLN A 3 2.85 -101.91 -16.73
N LYS A 4 4.16 -102.26 -16.82
CA LYS A 4 5.24 -101.49 -16.23
C LYS A 4 5.54 -100.24 -17.04
N SER A 5 5.42 -100.29 -18.39
CA SER A 5 5.60 -99.16 -19.28
C SER A 5 4.50 -98.08 -19.16
N TYR A 6 3.25 -98.53 -18.83
CA TYR A 6 2.11 -97.63 -18.64
C TYR A 6 2.20 -96.84 -17.31
N MET A 7 2.77 -97.44 -16.27
CA MET A 7 3.02 -96.75 -14.99
C MET A 7 4.12 -95.73 -15.09
N GLU A 8 5.22 -95.98 -15.80
CA GLU A 8 6.30 -95.00 -16.04
C GLU A 8 5.82 -93.76 -16.84
N VAL A 9 4.94 -93.99 -17.83
CA VAL A 9 4.37 -92.84 -18.61
C VAL A 9 3.39 -92.03 -17.78
N LEU A 10 2.67 -92.63 -16.84
CA LEU A 10 1.76 -91.91 -15.93
C LEU A 10 2.55 -91.08 -14.91
N GLU A 11 3.60 -91.68 -14.28
CA GLU A 11 4.48 -90.93 -13.37
C GLU A 11 5.21 -89.79 -14.06
N MET A 12 5.73 -89.97 -15.29
CA MET A 12 6.33 -88.88 -16.05
C MET A 12 5.33 -87.78 -16.39
N ASN A 13 4.04 -88.09 -16.62
CA ASN A 13 3.04 -87.12 -16.95
C ASN A 13 2.59 -86.30 -15.69
N GLU A 14 2.60 -86.92 -14.48
CA GLU A 14 2.35 -86.19 -13.23
C GLU A 14 3.50 -85.27 -12.87
N ASP A 15 4.77 -85.72 -13.05
CA ASP A 15 5.93 -84.84 -12.83
C ASP A 15 6.01 -83.64 -13.80
N PHE A 16 5.61 -83.82 -15.06
CA PHE A 16 5.54 -82.78 -16.06
C PHE A 16 4.42 -81.76 -15.68
N ASN A 17 3.29 -82.20 -15.21
CA ASN A 17 2.22 -81.35 -14.77
C ASN A 17 2.58 -80.56 -13.48
N SER A 18 3.27 -81.22 -12.53
CA SER A 18 3.72 -80.56 -11.30
C SER A 18 4.80 -79.47 -11.59
N GLY A 19 5.72 -79.77 -12.51
CA GLY A 19 6.71 -78.81 -12.94
C GLY A 19 6.12 -77.58 -13.65
N SER A 20 5.10 -77.80 -14.50
CA SER A 20 4.38 -76.73 -15.22
C SER A 20 3.60 -75.83 -14.26
N ILE A 21 2.96 -76.37 -13.24
CA ILE A 21 2.24 -75.62 -12.19
C ILE A 21 3.24 -74.81 -11.37
N GLY A 22 4.39 -75.33 -11.03
CA GLY A 22 5.43 -74.59 -10.29
C GLY A 22 6.02 -73.44 -11.06
N ILE A 23 6.28 -73.58 -12.35
CA ILE A 23 6.75 -72.50 -13.22
C ILE A 23 5.69 -71.42 -13.37
N GLY A 24 4.42 -71.81 -13.56
CA GLY A 24 3.32 -70.85 -13.63
C GLY A 24 3.14 -70.01 -12.35
N ALA A 25 3.22 -70.68 -11.19
CA ALA A 25 3.17 -69.98 -9.90
C ALA A 25 4.34 -69.03 -9.69
N MET A 26 5.55 -69.40 -10.12
CA MET A 26 6.74 -68.56 -10.05
C MET A 26 6.64 -67.32 -10.94
N ILE A 27 6.09 -67.45 -12.15
CA ILE A 27 5.86 -66.35 -13.06
C ILE A 27 4.85 -65.36 -12.46
N ILE A 28 3.74 -65.86 -11.90
CA ILE A 28 2.75 -64.99 -11.24
C ILE A 28 3.36 -64.29 -10.03
N PHE A 29 4.16 -64.97 -9.24
CA PHE A 29 4.83 -64.37 -8.09
C PHE A 29 5.81 -63.27 -8.47
N ILE A 30 6.63 -63.47 -9.52
CA ILE A 30 7.54 -62.46 -10.05
C ILE A 30 6.74 -61.27 -10.61
N ALA A 31 5.65 -61.54 -11.33
CA ALA A 31 4.77 -60.46 -11.88
C ALA A 31 4.17 -59.63 -10.75
N LEU A 32 3.70 -60.23 -9.67
CA LEU A 32 3.19 -59.53 -8.50
C LEU A 32 4.23 -58.67 -7.81
N ILE A 33 5.47 -59.20 -7.66
CA ILE A 33 6.58 -58.42 -7.08
C ILE A 33 6.92 -57.22 -7.98
N LEU A 34 6.96 -57.38 -9.28
CA LEU A 34 7.25 -56.28 -10.23
C LEU A 34 6.14 -55.22 -10.16
N VAL A 35 4.87 -55.62 -10.19
CA VAL A 35 3.76 -54.67 -10.06
C VAL A 35 3.80 -53.95 -8.71
N ALA A 36 4.06 -54.65 -7.62
CA ALA A 36 4.20 -54.06 -6.31
C ALA A 36 5.36 -53.06 -6.23
N ALA A 37 6.52 -53.39 -6.82
CA ALA A 37 7.67 -52.50 -6.87
C ALA A 37 7.40 -51.24 -7.66
N VAL A 38 6.80 -51.35 -8.85
CA VAL A 38 6.45 -50.18 -9.68
C VAL A 38 5.38 -49.32 -9.00
N SER A 39 4.36 -49.97 -8.43
CA SER A 39 3.30 -49.26 -7.70
C SER A 39 3.87 -48.50 -6.48
N SER A 40 4.78 -49.13 -5.74
CA SER A 40 5.43 -48.48 -4.59
C SER A 40 6.25 -47.26 -5.03
N THR A 41 7.01 -47.36 -6.14
CA THR A 41 7.80 -46.26 -6.66
C THR A 41 6.91 -45.08 -7.08
N VAL A 42 5.80 -45.34 -7.78
CA VAL A 42 4.86 -44.32 -8.21
C VAL A 42 4.22 -43.61 -7.02
N ILE A 43 3.82 -44.38 -6.00
CA ILE A 43 3.22 -43.82 -4.77
C ILE A 43 4.24 -42.94 -4.06
N ILE A 44 5.49 -43.37 -3.88
CA ILE A 44 6.53 -42.57 -3.23
C ILE A 44 6.75 -41.24 -3.99
N GLN A 45 6.93 -41.31 -5.30
CA GLN A 45 7.14 -40.12 -6.13
C GLN A 45 5.94 -39.14 -6.06
N THR A 46 4.72 -39.69 -6.03
CA THR A 46 3.52 -38.87 -5.91
C THR A 46 3.44 -38.18 -4.54
N VAL A 47 3.77 -38.90 -3.47
CA VAL A 47 3.79 -38.37 -2.11
C VAL A 47 4.87 -37.29 -1.95
N GLU A 48 6.08 -37.55 -2.46
CA GLU A 48 7.17 -36.58 -2.44
C GLU A 48 6.78 -35.29 -3.17
N LYS A 49 6.18 -35.41 -4.36
CA LYS A 49 5.71 -34.24 -5.14
C LYS A 49 4.60 -33.49 -4.40
N LEU A 50 3.62 -34.19 -3.84
CA LEU A 50 2.55 -33.56 -3.05
C LEU A 50 3.10 -32.85 -1.81
N GLN A 51 4.12 -33.41 -1.17
CA GLN A 51 4.76 -32.80 -0.02
C GLN A 51 5.56 -31.54 -0.43
N GLU A 52 6.26 -31.57 -1.56
CA GLU A 52 6.99 -30.42 -2.10
C GLU A 52 6.01 -29.30 -2.47
N ASP A 53 4.94 -29.62 -3.22
CA ASP A 53 3.89 -28.68 -3.61
C ASP A 53 3.18 -28.10 -2.38
N GLY A 54 2.90 -28.94 -1.37
CA GLY A 54 2.28 -28.53 -0.10
C GLY A 54 3.18 -27.59 0.71
N ASN A 55 4.47 -27.87 0.78
CA ASN A 55 5.43 -27.00 1.47
C ASN A 55 5.59 -25.65 0.75
N SER A 56 5.67 -25.67 -0.59
CA SER A 56 5.74 -24.44 -1.39
C SER A 56 4.51 -23.58 -1.17
N THR A 57 3.31 -24.16 -1.28
CA THR A 57 2.06 -23.45 -1.04
C THR A 57 1.97 -22.89 0.38
N SER A 58 2.41 -23.66 1.38
CA SER A 58 2.42 -23.19 2.76
C SER A 58 3.36 -22.03 2.98
N ASN A 59 4.54 -22.04 2.38
CA ASN A 59 5.49 -20.93 2.45
C ASN A 59 4.95 -19.68 1.74
N ASP A 60 4.35 -19.85 0.55
CA ASP A 60 3.77 -18.74 -0.19
C ASP A 60 2.62 -18.07 0.58
N VAL A 61 1.74 -18.87 1.19
CA VAL A 61 0.65 -18.36 2.04
C VAL A 61 1.20 -17.68 3.30
N GLN A 62 2.24 -18.24 3.92
CA GLN A 62 2.85 -17.62 5.08
C GLN A 62 3.52 -16.29 4.74
N ASP A 63 4.18 -16.20 3.60
CA ASP A 63 4.76 -14.96 3.09
C ASP A 63 3.67 -13.92 2.80
N GLU A 64 2.58 -14.31 2.16
CA GLU A 64 1.45 -13.43 1.87
C GLU A 64 0.80 -12.89 3.14
N ILE A 65 0.52 -13.74 4.12
CA ILE A 65 -0.08 -13.34 5.40
C ILE A 65 0.87 -12.44 6.20
N SER A 66 2.17 -12.69 6.14
CA SER A 66 3.17 -11.90 6.87
C SER A 66 3.40 -10.51 6.28
N ARG A 67 3.13 -10.32 4.97
CA ARG A 67 3.22 -9.02 4.29
C ARG A 67 2.03 -8.13 4.66
N LYS A 68 2.09 -7.57 5.84
CA LYS A 68 1.02 -6.75 6.40
C LYS A 68 1.57 -5.44 6.91
N VAL A 69 0.82 -4.36 6.66
CA VAL A 69 1.06 -3.03 7.21
C VAL A 69 0.12 -2.81 8.38
N GLU A 70 0.63 -2.27 9.47
CA GLU A 70 -0.13 -1.89 10.65
C GLU A 70 -0.13 -0.38 10.80
N LEU A 71 -1.32 0.22 10.85
CA LEU A 71 -1.49 1.62 11.23
C LEU A 71 -1.13 1.76 12.71
N VAL A 72 -0.22 2.68 13.02
CA VAL A 72 0.26 2.92 14.39
C VAL A 72 -0.45 4.11 14.97
N ASP A 73 -0.65 5.15 14.15
CA ASP A 73 -1.19 6.42 14.56
C ASP A 73 -1.77 7.18 13.38
N ALA A 74 -2.73 8.07 13.62
CA ALA A 74 -3.31 8.93 12.60
C ALA A 74 -3.84 10.22 13.23
N TYR A 75 -3.45 11.36 12.65
CA TYR A 75 -3.85 12.70 13.13
C TYR A 75 -4.43 13.50 11.97
N ILE A 76 -5.41 14.33 12.27
CA ILE A 76 -5.94 15.31 11.33
C ILE A 76 -4.85 16.36 11.08
N ARG A 77 -4.46 16.51 9.81
CA ARG A 77 -3.44 17.46 9.35
C ARG A 77 -4.06 18.76 8.85
N SER A 78 -5.14 18.65 8.10
CA SER A 78 -5.88 19.78 7.56
C SER A 78 -7.38 19.45 7.55
N VAL A 79 -8.22 20.45 7.80
CA VAL A 79 -9.67 20.28 7.97
C VAL A 79 -10.47 20.87 6.81
N GLY A 80 -9.82 21.21 5.68
CA GLY A 80 -10.45 21.89 4.55
C GLY A 80 -11.63 21.13 3.93
N GLY A 81 -12.79 21.78 3.98
CA GLY A 81 -13.95 21.49 3.13
C GLY A 81 -13.89 22.37 1.88
N ASP A 82 -14.59 23.49 1.85
CA ASP A 82 -14.50 24.50 0.78
C ASP A 82 -13.21 25.33 0.92
N CYS A 83 -12.08 24.70 0.77
CA CYS A 83 -10.76 25.29 0.99
C CYS A 83 -10.41 26.22 -0.17
N ASN A 84 -10.26 27.51 0.11
CA ASN A 84 -9.86 28.49 -0.89
C ASN A 84 -8.56 29.21 -0.50
N VAL A 85 -7.70 29.37 -1.49
CA VAL A 85 -6.53 30.23 -1.43
C VAL A 85 -6.73 31.38 -2.40
N VAL A 86 -6.58 32.60 -1.92
CA VAL A 86 -6.71 33.80 -2.74
C VAL A 86 -5.35 34.48 -2.87
N LEU A 87 -4.86 34.57 -4.09
CA LEU A 87 -3.65 35.32 -4.44
C LEU A 87 -4.01 36.77 -4.76
N PHE A 88 -3.17 37.72 -4.36
CA PHE A 88 -3.31 39.15 -4.66
C PHE A 88 -2.01 39.70 -5.23
N GLN A 89 -2.15 40.66 -6.18
CA GLN A 89 -1.02 41.27 -6.85
C GLN A 89 -0.11 42.07 -5.93
N HIS A 90 -0.69 42.86 -5.04
CA HIS A 90 0.04 43.83 -4.23
C HIS A 90 0.05 43.43 -2.76
N ALA A 91 1.04 43.91 -2.04
CA ALA A 91 1.01 43.92 -0.58
C ALA A 91 -0.27 44.59 -0.08
N GLY A 92 -0.80 44.16 1.05
CA GLY A 92 -2.06 44.69 1.59
C GLY A 92 -3.30 44.21 0.86
N PHE A 93 -3.26 43.05 0.20
CA PHE A 93 -4.41 42.38 -0.47
C PHE A 93 -5.06 43.23 -1.57
N GLY A 94 -4.26 43.93 -2.35
CA GLY A 94 -4.70 44.81 -3.45
C GLY A 94 -4.32 44.28 -4.83
N GLY A 95 -4.76 45.03 -5.88
CA GLY A 95 -4.51 44.66 -7.27
C GLY A 95 -5.48 43.63 -7.82
N TRP A 96 -5.03 42.78 -8.77
CA TRP A 96 -5.82 41.62 -9.16
C TRP A 96 -5.94 40.62 -8.02
N SER A 97 -6.97 39.81 -8.04
CA SER A 97 -7.11 38.67 -7.14
C SER A 97 -7.61 37.46 -7.91
N ALA A 98 -7.10 36.30 -7.55
CA ALA A 98 -7.52 35.01 -8.12
C ALA A 98 -7.71 33.99 -6.99
N THR A 99 -8.83 33.25 -7.04
CA THR A 99 -9.23 32.26 -6.03
C THR A 99 -9.05 30.89 -6.59
N PHE A 100 -8.45 29.99 -5.77
CA PHE A 100 -8.15 28.62 -6.09
C PHE A 100 -8.67 27.71 -5.00
N GLY A 101 -9.43 26.67 -5.38
CA GLY A 101 -9.89 25.62 -4.48
C GLY A 101 -8.82 24.55 -4.23
N VAL A 102 -9.22 23.40 -3.68
CA VAL A 102 -8.34 22.24 -3.53
C VAL A 102 -7.86 21.75 -4.89
N GLY A 103 -6.56 21.51 -5.05
CA GLY A 103 -5.97 21.02 -6.30
C GLY A 103 -4.53 21.44 -6.52
N ASP A 104 -3.98 20.97 -7.62
CA ASP A 104 -2.63 21.26 -8.10
C ASP A 104 -2.72 22.31 -9.21
N TYR A 105 -2.00 23.42 -9.10
CA TYR A 105 -2.07 24.58 -9.98
C TYR A 105 -0.71 24.94 -10.54
N LEU A 106 -0.60 24.97 -11.85
CA LEU A 106 0.56 25.42 -12.62
C LEU A 106 0.33 26.84 -13.16
N VAL A 107 1.34 27.43 -13.79
CA VAL A 107 1.26 28.77 -14.40
C VAL A 107 0.06 28.92 -15.32
N ALA A 108 -0.26 27.90 -16.12
CA ALA A 108 -1.41 27.95 -17.03
C ALA A 108 -2.75 28.12 -16.28
N ASP A 109 -2.87 27.51 -15.11
CA ASP A 109 -4.06 27.58 -14.24
C ASP A 109 -4.14 28.94 -13.56
N PHE A 110 -3.00 29.52 -13.16
CA PHE A 110 -2.93 30.89 -12.64
C PHE A 110 -3.48 31.88 -13.66
N ILE A 111 -3.01 31.82 -14.90
CA ILE A 111 -3.46 32.67 -15.99
C ILE A 111 -4.96 32.46 -16.26
N ALA A 112 -5.44 31.24 -16.26
CA ALA A 112 -6.85 30.90 -16.47
C ALA A 112 -7.76 31.48 -15.36
N ALA A 113 -7.27 31.54 -14.12
CA ALA A 113 -7.97 32.15 -12.98
C ALA A 113 -7.84 33.66 -12.91
N GLY A 114 -7.05 34.29 -13.81
CA GLY A 114 -6.84 35.75 -13.86
C GLY A 114 -5.66 36.22 -12.99
N ALA A 115 -4.85 35.34 -12.46
CA ALA A 115 -3.58 35.69 -11.84
C ALA A 115 -2.49 35.91 -12.89
N VAL A 116 -1.39 36.51 -12.47
CA VAL A 116 -0.19 36.70 -13.29
C VAL A 116 0.96 35.92 -12.62
N ASP A 117 1.69 35.18 -13.43
CA ASP A 117 2.85 34.44 -12.97
C ASP A 117 3.91 35.38 -12.38
N ASN A 118 4.50 34.98 -11.25
CA ASN A 118 5.53 35.76 -10.58
C ASN A 118 5.12 37.21 -10.24
N ASP A 119 3.86 37.45 -9.85
CA ASP A 119 3.33 38.79 -9.56
C ASP A 119 2.41 38.82 -8.31
N ALA A 120 2.47 37.78 -7.47
CA ALA A 120 1.71 37.70 -6.21
C ALA A 120 2.54 38.21 -5.04
N SER A 121 2.01 39.18 -4.27
CA SER A 121 2.68 39.81 -3.12
C SER A 121 1.93 39.67 -1.81
N SER A 122 0.69 39.18 -1.81
CA SER A 122 -0.04 38.78 -0.60
C SER A 122 -1.01 37.65 -0.88
N ILE A 123 -1.29 36.84 0.15
CA ILE A 123 -2.04 35.60 0.04
C ILE A 123 -3.00 35.50 1.23
N ARG A 124 -4.21 35.07 0.96
CA ARG A 124 -5.16 34.67 2.00
C ARG A 124 -5.47 33.21 1.87
N ILE A 125 -5.31 32.47 2.95
CA ILE A 125 -5.62 31.02 3.05
C ILE A 125 -6.75 30.89 4.06
N GLU A 126 -7.89 30.32 3.63
CA GLU A 126 -9.05 30.11 4.49
C GLU A 126 -8.75 29.15 5.61
N GLU A 127 -9.59 29.22 6.67
CA GLU A 127 -9.48 28.35 7.85
C GLU A 127 -9.51 26.87 7.45
N GLY A 128 -8.60 26.09 8.03
CA GLY A 128 -8.46 24.67 7.76
C GLY A 128 -7.73 24.32 6.46
N CYS A 129 -7.29 25.31 5.69
CA CYS A 129 -6.55 25.13 4.45
C CYS A 129 -5.04 25.12 4.69
N ALA A 130 -4.33 24.44 3.81
CA ALA A 130 -2.88 24.54 3.67
C ALA A 130 -2.50 24.52 2.18
N ALA A 131 -1.45 25.25 1.83
CA ALA A 131 -0.92 25.25 0.49
C ALA A 131 0.59 25.05 0.50
N SER A 132 1.08 24.15 -0.36
CA SER A 132 2.50 24.08 -0.71
C SER A 132 2.73 24.98 -1.92
N MET A 133 3.68 25.89 -1.81
CA MET A 133 3.97 26.94 -2.80
C MET A 133 5.40 26.80 -3.31
N PHE A 134 5.60 26.99 -4.61
CA PHE A 134 6.86 26.71 -5.30
C PHE A 134 7.26 27.86 -6.21
N GLU A 135 8.60 28.09 -6.29
CA GLU A 135 9.16 29.05 -7.25
C GLU A 135 9.02 28.57 -8.68
N GLY A 136 9.21 27.27 -8.91
CA GLY A 136 9.22 26.69 -10.25
C GLY A 136 7.84 26.35 -10.77
N GLU A 137 7.74 26.23 -12.10
CA GLU A 137 6.47 26.00 -12.81
C GLU A 137 5.90 24.58 -12.62
N ASN A 138 6.71 23.62 -12.14
CA ASN A 138 6.34 22.20 -12.03
C ASN A 138 6.46 21.66 -10.60
N PHE A 139 6.07 22.45 -9.60
CA PHE A 139 6.21 22.12 -8.19
C PHE A 139 7.66 21.85 -7.78
N ASP A 140 8.57 22.68 -8.27
CA ASP A 140 10.01 22.64 -8.03
C ASP A 140 10.54 24.05 -7.80
N GLY A 141 11.85 24.26 -7.85
CA GLY A 141 12.47 25.57 -7.76
C GLY A 141 13.51 25.68 -6.64
N ALA A 142 14.00 26.87 -6.40
CA ALA A 142 15.00 27.15 -5.38
C ALA A 142 14.40 27.22 -3.97
N TRP A 143 13.10 27.45 -3.87
CA TRP A 143 12.37 27.40 -2.60
C TRP A 143 11.02 26.67 -2.74
N GLU A 144 10.62 26.07 -1.65
CA GLU A 144 9.31 25.50 -1.39
C GLU A 144 8.87 25.94 0.00
N ALA A 145 7.64 26.34 0.16
CA ALA A 145 7.08 26.71 1.46
C ALA A 145 5.70 26.10 1.65
N GLU A 146 5.45 25.54 2.82
CA GLU A 146 4.12 25.11 3.24
C GLU A 146 3.52 26.19 4.11
N VAL A 147 2.35 26.69 3.69
CA VAL A 147 1.66 27.82 4.32
C VAL A 147 0.28 27.36 4.78
N GLY A 148 -0.01 27.50 6.06
CA GLY A 148 -1.31 27.17 6.66
C GLY A 148 -2.33 28.29 6.51
N GLU A 149 -3.47 28.16 7.22
CA GLU A 149 -4.51 29.19 7.28
C GLU A 149 -3.97 30.54 7.75
N GLY A 150 -4.48 31.63 7.20
CA GLY A 150 -4.13 32.98 7.57
C GLY A 150 -4.11 34.00 6.43
N ASP A 151 -3.95 35.22 6.82
CA ASP A 151 -3.72 36.36 5.93
C ASP A 151 -2.21 36.69 5.95
N TYR A 152 -1.55 36.49 4.83
CA TYR A 152 -0.11 36.71 4.66
C TYR A 152 0.14 37.90 3.78
N ASP A 153 0.61 39.00 4.37
CA ASP A 153 1.15 40.14 3.64
C ASP A 153 2.62 39.90 3.30
N LEU A 154 3.22 40.78 2.52
CA LEU A 154 4.59 40.63 2.01
C LEU A 154 5.61 40.20 3.08
N GLY A 155 5.59 40.84 4.25
CA GLY A 155 6.52 40.51 5.34
C GLY A 155 6.28 39.14 5.98
N ASP A 156 5.02 38.69 5.98
CA ASP A 156 4.63 37.38 6.50
C ASP A 156 5.05 36.28 5.51
N LEU A 157 4.90 36.52 4.20
CA LEU A 157 5.36 35.61 3.15
C LEU A 157 6.87 35.39 3.20
N GLU A 158 7.66 36.46 3.34
CA GLU A 158 9.09 36.37 3.50
C GLU A 158 9.50 35.60 4.77
N ALA A 159 8.73 35.74 5.85
CA ALA A 159 8.99 35.05 7.11
C ALA A 159 8.76 33.54 7.02
N VAL A 160 7.85 33.06 6.15
CA VAL A 160 7.60 31.63 5.88
C VAL A 160 8.45 31.08 4.74
N GLY A 161 9.34 31.90 4.15
CA GLY A 161 10.30 31.48 3.13
C GLY A 161 9.87 31.73 1.68
N LEU A 162 8.70 32.28 1.43
CA LEU A 162 8.30 32.73 0.10
C LEU A 162 9.06 34.00 -0.27
N GLN A 163 9.37 34.14 -1.57
CA GLN A 163 9.96 35.34 -2.10
C GLN A 163 8.90 36.11 -2.90
N ASN A 164 8.90 37.45 -2.76
CA ASN A 164 7.97 38.32 -3.47
C ASN A 164 8.09 38.10 -4.98
N ASP A 165 6.94 38.07 -5.66
CA ASP A 165 6.86 37.99 -7.13
C ASP A 165 7.63 36.79 -7.73
N GLN A 166 7.60 35.63 -7.06
CA GLN A 166 8.29 34.43 -7.53
C GLN A 166 7.46 33.14 -7.43
N LEU A 167 6.17 33.23 -7.16
CA LEU A 167 5.27 32.08 -7.08
C LEU A 167 4.81 31.67 -8.48
N SER A 168 5.16 30.42 -8.91
CA SER A 168 4.79 29.89 -10.23
C SER A 168 3.94 28.62 -10.19
N SER A 169 3.92 27.90 -9.06
CA SER A 169 3.00 26.76 -8.89
C SER A 169 2.63 26.57 -7.43
N MET A 170 1.47 25.96 -7.19
CA MET A 170 1.02 25.65 -5.83
C MET A 170 0.15 24.40 -5.80
N LYS A 171 0.14 23.75 -4.64
CA LYS A 171 -0.75 22.64 -4.30
C LYS A 171 -1.58 23.04 -3.11
N ILE A 172 -2.89 23.13 -3.29
CA ILE A 172 -3.83 23.42 -2.20
C ILE A 172 -4.38 22.10 -1.69
N LYS A 173 -4.08 21.82 -0.44
CA LYS A 173 -4.46 20.59 0.22
C LYS A 173 -5.80 20.79 0.89
N GLY A 174 -6.73 19.87 0.61
CA GLY A 174 -8.02 19.79 1.25
C GLY A 174 -7.92 19.12 2.62
N PHE A 175 -9.01 18.43 3.00
CA PHE A 175 -9.00 17.62 4.20
C PHE A 175 -7.88 16.57 4.10
N GLY A 176 -7.11 16.44 5.15
CA GLY A 176 -5.99 15.53 5.12
C GLY A 176 -5.62 14.99 6.50
N LEU A 177 -5.01 13.84 6.49
CA LEU A 177 -4.45 13.26 7.71
C LEU A 177 -2.99 12.88 7.53
N THR A 178 -2.28 12.86 8.64
CA THR A 178 -0.97 12.26 8.76
C THR A 178 -1.16 10.89 9.39
N ALA A 179 -0.83 9.83 8.65
CA ALA A 179 -0.87 8.47 9.14
C ALA A 179 0.55 7.94 9.36
N PHE A 180 0.73 7.20 10.44
CA PHE A 180 1.98 6.51 10.76
C PHE A 180 1.76 5.02 10.69
N PHE A 181 2.59 4.34 9.93
CA PHE A 181 2.50 2.90 9.83
C PHE A 181 3.85 2.21 10.01
N LYS A 182 3.81 0.93 10.24
CA LYS A 182 4.97 0.01 10.27
C LYS A 182 4.60 -1.31 9.63
N LEU A 183 5.59 -2.10 9.27
CA LEU A 183 5.36 -3.49 8.91
C LEU A 183 5.08 -4.32 10.15
N SER A 184 4.18 -5.31 10.02
CA SER A 184 3.89 -6.28 11.07
C SER A 184 5.15 -7.02 11.50
N THR A 185 5.20 -7.45 12.75
CA THR A 185 6.32 -8.23 13.28
C THR A 185 6.47 -9.52 12.51
N GLY A 186 7.67 -9.77 11.96
CA GLY A 186 7.97 -10.94 11.14
C GLY A 186 7.65 -10.79 9.65
N ALA A 187 7.16 -9.62 9.23
CA ALA A 187 7.01 -9.32 7.80
C ALA A 187 8.38 -9.29 7.10
N PRO A 188 8.47 -9.71 5.84
CA PRO A 188 9.65 -9.45 5.03
C PRO A 188 9.73 -7.95 4.70
N SER A 189 10.88 -7.49 4.24
CA SER A 189 11.01 -6.14 3.69
C SER A 189 10.15 -5.99 2.44
N ILE A 190 9.42 -4.88 2.33
CA ILE A 190 8.47 -4.59 1.25
C ILE A 190 8.93 -3.36 0.50
N LEU A 191 8.88 -3.37 -0.84
CA LEU A 191 9.12 -2.17 -1.63
C LEU A 191 8.06 -1.11 -1.33
N ALA A 192 8.48 0.13 -1.15
CA ALA A 192 7.55 1.23 -0.89
C ALA A 192 6.51 1.40 -2.01
N GLY A 193 6.92 1.18 -3.27
CA GLY A 193 6.02 1.20 -4.42
C GLY A 193 4.96 0.09 -4.45
N ASP A 194 5.12 -0.96 -3.62
CA ASP A 194 4.15 -2.04 -3.48
C ASP A 194 3.07 -1.75 -2.41
N ILE A 195 3.17 -0.61 -1.73
CA ILE A 195 2.21 -0.19 -0.70
C ILE A 195 1.35 0.95 -1.23
N SER A 196 0.05 0.79 -1.13
CA SER A 196 -0.95 1.80 -1.44
C SER A 196 -1.97 1.93 -0.31
N TRP A 197 -2.71 3.02 -0.32
CA TRP A 197 -3.77 3.26 0.63
C TRP A 197 -5.07 3.63 -0.10
N SER A 198 -6.19 3.41 0.56
CA SER A 198 -7.47 3.99 0.18
C SER A 198 -8.25 4.44 1.40
N VAL A 199 -9.09 5.44 1.20
CA VAL A 199 -10.06 5.95 2.17
C VAL A 199 -11.43 5.87 1.55
N GLY A 200 -12.38 5.27 2.26
CA GLY A 200 -13.78 5.22 1.85
C GLY A 200 -14.66 5.95 2.86
N CYS A 201 -15.53 6.83 2.39
CA CYS A 201 -16.48 7.58 3.21
C CYS A 201 -17.82 7.77 2.50
N GLU A 202 -18.82 8.21 3.24
CA GLU A 202 -20.06 8.73 2.68
C GLU A 202 -19.87 10.22 2.40
N ALA A 203 -19.99 10.63 1.12
CA ALA A 203 -19.88 12.03 0.76
C ALA A 203 -21.13 12.82 1.22
N GLN A 204 -21.01 14.14 1.34
CA GLN A 204 -22.10 15.01 1.84
C GLN A 204 -23.41 14.90 1.05
N ASP A 205 -23.35 14.43 -0.20
CA ASP A 205 -24.53 14.18 -1.05
C ASP A 205 -25.15 12.78 -0.84
N GLY A 206 -24.62 11.98 0.10
CA GLY A 206 -25.03 10.60 0.37
C GLY A 206 -24.47 9.57 -0.61
N SER A 207 -23.59 9.97 -1.53
CA SER A 207 -22.85 9.03 -2.39
C SER A 207 -21.66 8.45 -1.64
N PHE A 208 -21.18 7.27 -2.08
CA PHE A 208 -19.95 6.70 -1.54
C PHE A 208 -18.74 7.22 -2.32
N ALA A 209 -17.81 7.86 -1.62
CA ALA A 209 -16.57 8.39 -2.18
C ALA A 209 -15.38 7.53 -1.77
N ILE A 210 -14.39 7.43 -2.66
CA ILE A 210 -13.13 6.72 -2.39
C ILE A 210 -11.98 7.58 -2.92
N ASP A 211 -11.05 7.90 -2.04
CA ASP A 211 -9.75 8.42 -2.41
C ASP A 211 -8.69 7.33 -2.24
N TYR A 212 -7.72 7.28 -3.14
CA TYR A 212 -6.63 6.29 -3.09
C TYR A 212 -5.36 6.83 -3.73
N ASN A 213 -4.21 6.35 -3.24
CA ASN A 213 -2.90 6.64 -3.85
C ASN A 213 -1.86 5.60 -3.41
N THR A 214 -0.66 5.68 -3.98
CA THR A 214 0.51 4.97 -3.45
C THR A 214 1.16 5.80 -2.35
N ILE A 215 1.83 5.15 -1.40
CA ILE A 215 2.52 5.91 -0.33
C ILE A 215 3.62 6.82 -0.87
N THR A 216 4.25 6.45 -1.97
CA THR A 216 5.36 7.20 -2.59
C THR A 216 4.93 8.47 -3.33
N LEU A 217 3.65 8.58 -3.70
CA LEU A 217 3.07 9.78 -4.32
C LEU A 217 2.38 10.69 -3.30
N SER A 218 2.27 10.25 -2.05
CA SER A 218 1.52 10.95 -0.99
C SER A 218 2.45 11.64 0.02
N GLY A 219 3.63 12.11 -0.41
CA GLY A 219 4.57 12.78 0.51
C GLY A 219 5.02 11.88 1.66
N SER A 220 5.22 10.59 1.41
CA SER A 220 5.63 9.67 2.46
C SER A 220 7.10 9.86 2.84
N ARG A 221 7.33 9.96 4.13
CA ARG A 221 8.66 10.18 4.72
C ARG A 221 8.97 9.09 5.74
N LEU A 222 10.21 8.62 5.71
CA LEU A 222 10.72 7.70 6.72
C LEU A 222 11.01 8.49 8.00
N ILE A 223 10.29 8.15 9.08
CA ILE A 223 10.63 8.63 10.41
C ILE A 223 11.48 7.56 11.07
N ASP A 224 12.78 7.67 10.95
CA ASP A 224 13.70 6.83 11.69
C ASP A 224 13.83 7.39 13.12
N GLY A 225 13.25 6.69 14.09
CA GLY A 225 13.36 7.01 15.51
C GLY A 225 14.80 6.88 16.07
N LEU A 226 15.77 6.53 15.23
CA LEU A 226 17.19 6.40 15.55
C LEU A 226 18.04 7.53 14.95
N ASN A 227 17.52 8.31 14.01
CA ASN A 227 18.28 9.42 13.46
C ASN A 227 18.08 10.68 14.26
N THR A 228 19.12 11.03 15.04
CA THR A 228 19.26 12.21 15.89
C THR A 228 19.21 13.55 15.14
N PHE A 229 18.90 13.57 13.84
CA PHE A 229 18.99 14.78 13.02
C PHE A 229 17.65 15.34 12.52
N GLY A 230 16.52 14.70 12.83
CA GLY A 230 15.21 15.27 12.49
C GLY A 230 14.98 15.52 10.98
N GLN A 231 15.75 14.87 10.12
CA GLN A 231 15.56 14.98 8.68
C GLN A 231 14.63 13.85 8.23
N ASP A 232 13.46 14.25 7.81
CA ASP A 232 12.55 13.40 7.10
C ASP A 232 13.12 13.14 5.69
N PHE A 233 13.26 11.87 5.33
CA PHE A 233 13.69 11.48 3.98
C PHE A 233 12.48 11.00 3.19
N ASP A 234 12.31 11.53 1.98
CA ASP A 234 11.32 11.02 1.06
C ASP A 234 11.63 9.57 0.69
N ILE A 235 10.60 8.73 0.71
CA ILE A 235 10.74 7.32 0.36
C ILE A 235 10.49 7.16 -1.14
N LEU A 236 11.48 6.63 -1.85
CA LEU A 236 11.37 6.34 -3.27
C LEU A 236 10.66 5.00 -3.52
N PRO A 237 9.97 4.81 -4.66
CA PRO A 237 9.23 3.59 -4.96
C PRO A 237 10.08 2.31 -4.96
N ASN A 238 11.37 2.42 -5.22
CA ASN A 238 12.34 1.33 -5.26
C ASN A 238 13.09 1.10 -3.94
N GLU A 239 12.74 1.82 -2.89
CA GLU A 239 13.31 1.62 -1.55
C GLU A 239 12.53 0.58 -0.77
N TYR A 240 13.23 -0.13 0.10
CA TYR A 240 12.64 -1.16 0.96
C TYR A 240 12.30 -0.59 2.32
N ILE A 241 11.04 -0.78 2.72
CA ILE A 241 10.61 -0.60 4.10
C ILE A 241 10.90 -1.92 4.82
N THR A 242 11.66 -1.85 5.91
CA THR A 242 12.02 -3.01 6.73
C THR A 242 11.23 -3.04 8.04
N PRO A 243 11.02 -4.23 8.66
CA PRO A 243 10.38 -4.31 9.96
C PRO A 243 11.07 -3.44 11.01
N GLY A 244 10.27 -2.70 11.78
CA GLY A 244 10.77 -1.75 12.78
C GLY A 244 10.91 -0.30 12.31
N MET A 245 10.89 -0.05 10.99
CA MET A 245 10.79 1.31 10.47
C MET A 245 9.36 1.84 10.69
N LYS A 246 9.26 3.08 11.19
CA LYS A 246 8.03 3.87 11.17
C LYS A 246 8.03 4.76 9.94
N VAL A 247 6.96 4.70 9.19
CA VAL A 247 6.75 5.53 8.00
C VAL A 247 5.60 6.48 8.27
N LYS A 248 5.84 7.77 8.02
CA LYS A 248 4.81 8.80 7.96
C LYS A 248 4.30 8.86 6.53
N VAL A 249 3.01 8.90 6.35
CA VAL A 249 2.36 9.19 5.06
C VAL A 249 1.38 10.33 5.23
N GLU A 250 1.41 11.26 4.32
CA GLU A 250 0.42 12.33 4.24
C GLU A 250 -0.66 11.91 3.25
N VAL A 251 -1.89 11.89 3.72
CA VAL A 251 -3.06 11.45 2.97
C VAL A 251 -3.96 12.65 2.76
N ASP A 252 -4.15 13.04 1.51
CA ASP A 252 -5.06 14.11 1.12
C ASP A 252 -6.36 13.52 0.61
N PHE A 253 -7.47 13.99 1.16
CA PHE A 253 -8.81 13.63 0.73
C PHE A 253 -9.29 14.65 -0.28
N VAL A 254 -9.62 14.17 -1.47
CA VAL A 254 -10.15 15.00 -2.56
C VAL A 254 -11.67 14.87 -2.63
N SER A 255 -12.14 13.63 -2.56
CA SER A 255 -13.58 13.30 -2.67
C SER A 255 -14.20 12.95 -1.34
N CYS A 256 -13.37 12.49 -0.40
CA CYS A 256 -13.78 11.96 0.90
C CYS A 256 -13.55 13.02 1.98
N VAL A 257 -14.51 13.92 2.18
CA VAL A 257 -14.46 14.92 3.26
C VAL A 257 -15.34 14.44 4.42
N PRO A 258 -14.76 13.91 5.51
CA PRO A 258 -15.53 13.36 6.62
C PRO A 258 -16.28 14.45 7.38
N SER A 259 -17.45 14.09 7.86
CA SER A 259 -18.26 14.92 8.77
C SER A 259 -17.93 14.59 10.24
N LEU A 260 -18.35 15.48 11.14
CA LEU A 260 -18.27 15.24 12.59
C LEU A 260 -19.03 13.96 12.95
N ASP A 261 -18.46 13.14 13.84
CA ASP A 261 -18.98 11.84 14.28
C ASP A 261 -19.06 10.77 13.15
N GLU A 262 -18.45 11.04 12.00
CA GLU A 262 -18.37 10.06 10.92
C GLU A 262 -17.20 9.10 11.11
N SER A 263 -17.39 7.87 10.64
CA SER A 263 -16.34 6.86 10.62
C SER A 263 -15.93 6.57 9.18
N VAL A 264 -14.66 6.77 8.88
CA VAL A 264 -14.06 6.46 7.57
C VAL A 264 -13.26 5.19 7.62
N GLU A 265 -13.31 4.41 6.55
CA GLU A 265 -12.49 3.21 6.41
C GLU A 265 -11.17 3.55 5.72
N PHE A 266 -10.08 3.46 6.48
CA PHE A 266 -8.73 3.64 5.98
C PHE A 266 -8.06 2.28 5.79
N THR A 267 -7.69 1.97 4.55
CA THR A 267 -7.14 0.67 4.18
C THR A 267 -5.77 0.81 3.54
N PHE A 268 -4.80 0.05 4.05
CA PHE A 268 -3.54 -0.20 3.37
C PHE A 268 -3.61 -1.48 2.54
N PHE A 269 -3.06 -1.43 1.33
CA PHE A 269 -2.90 -2.57 0.44
C PHE A 269 -1.42 -2.84 0.21
N VAL A 270 -1.04 -4.10 0.24
CA VAL A 270 0.31 -4.55 -0.09
C VAL A 270 0.23 -5.48 -1.29
N THR A 271 1.00 -5.20 -2.34
CA THR A 271 1.09 -6.09 -3.51
C THR A 271 1.59 -7.47 -3.08
N LYS A 272 0.84 -8.52 -3.38
CA LYS A 272 1.08 -9.90 -2.91
C LYS A 272 1.13 -10.02 -1.38
N GLY A 273 0.36 -9.22 -0.67
CA GLY A 273 0.20 -9.26 0.77
C GLY A 273 -1.27 -9.11 1.16
N THR A 274 -1.51 -8.97 2.46
CA THR A 274 -2.86 -8.76 2.99
C THR A 274 -3.16 -7.27 3.16
N SER A 275 -4.40 -6.87 2.86
CA SER A 275 -4.89 -5.55 3.20
C SER A 275 -5.17 -5.42 4.70
N THR A 276 -5.02 -4.20 5.21
CA THR A 276 -5.35 -3.86 6.60
C THR A 276 -6.28 -2.67 6.61
N THR A 277 -7.49 -2.85 7.10
CA THR A 277 -8.49 -1.79 7.23
C THR A 277 -8.60 -1.36 8.68
N ASN A 278 -8.64 -0.05 8.90
CA ASN A 278 -8.86 0.59 10.19
C ASN A 278 -10.04 1.55 10.04
N SER A 279 -10.95 1.51 11.00
CA SER A 279 -12.03 2.49 11.09
C SER A 279 -11.53 3.67 11.90
N LEU A 280 -11.52 4.86 11.30
CA LEU A 280 -11.14 6.11 11.94
C LEU A 280 -12.40 6.92 12.24
N LEU A 281 -12.65 7.21 13.51
CA LEU A 281 -13.79 8.00 13.92
C LEU A 281 -13.38 9.47 14.06
N PHE A 282 -14.08 10.36 13.38
CA PHE A 282 -13.86 11.80 13.43
C PHE A 282 -14.75 12.43 14.50
N GLY A 283 -14.44 12.13 15.78
CA GLY A 283 -15.19 12.66 16.93
C GLY A 283 -14.97 14.16 17.18
N ASP A 284 -13.90 14.72 16.62
CA ASP A 284 -13.65 16.16 16.52
C ASP A 284 -12.88 16.43 15.24
N ILE A 285 -13.12 17.58 14.59
CA ILE A 285 -12.47 17.95 13.33
C ILE A 285 -11.61 19.17 13.60
N VAL A 286 -10.48 18.93 14.30
CA VAL A 286 -9.45 19.94 14.57
C VAL A 286 -8.07 19.39 14.23
N ILE A 287 -7.19 20.26 13.79
CA ILE A 287 -5.82 19.89 13.43
C ILE A 287 -5.10 19.30 14.65
N GLY A 288 -4.44 18.15 14.46
CA GLY A 288 -3.74 17.43 15.50
C GLY A 288 -4.62 16.48 16.34
N TYR A 289 -5.92 16.35 15.98
CA TYR A 289 -6.79 15.38 16.64
C TYR A 289 -6.36 13.95 16.33
N ASP A 290 -6.16 13.16 17.40
CA ASP A 290 -5.75 11.76 17.31
C ASP A 290 -6.96 10.89 17.00
N LEU A 291 -6.89 10.17 15.87
CA LEU A 291 -7.99 9.33 15.36
C LEU A 291 -7.92 7.89 15.89
N ILE A 292 -6.84 7.51 16.57
CA ILE A 292 -6.62 6.15 17.05
C ILE A 292 -6.69 6.05 18.57
N HIS A 293 -6.04 6.97 19.28
CA HIS A 293 -5.94 6.96 20.75
C HIS A 293 -6.95 7.91 21.39
N GLN A 294 -8.21 7.82 20.99
CA GLN A 294 -9.26 8.66 21.56
C GLN A 294 -9.47 8.33 23.05
N PRO A 295 -9.51 9.32 23.94
CA PRO A 295 -9.91 9.07 25.31
C PRO A 295 -11.39 8.65 25.33
N TRP A 296 -11.67 7.51 25.91
CA TRP A 296 -13.01 6.97 26.16
C TRP A 296 -13.76 7.81 27.19
#